data_6a3a596389145c2e9af14fdd2cbb0c54
#
_entry.id   6a3a596389145c2e9af14fdd2cbb0c54
#
_cell.length_a   1.000
_cell.length_b   1.000
_cell.length_c   1.000
_cell.angle_alpha   90.00
_cell.angle_beta   90.00
_cell.angle_gamma   90.00
#
_symmetry.space_group_name_H-M   'P 1'
#
loop_
_entity.id
_entity.type
_entity.pdbx_description
1 polymer ?
#
loop_
_entity_poly.entity_id
_entity_poly.type
_entity_poly.pdbx_seq_one_letter_code
_entity_poly.pdbx_strand_id
1 'polypeptide(L)'
;MEISKEKILKNWISFLIVVLVIVGGATYYDIFYTPKNSLELYQAISFADDFEDVKKLMLDGYEDNFKEADFEFINSLGTSPNRVGQFTFFEYNERTFVIMTSPGTKKLEVLAVDELPKDIRNYFLQLAQ
;
A
#
# COMPACT_ATOMS: atom_id res chain seq x y z
N MET A 1 12.48 47.27 24.75
CA MET A 1 11.77 46.11 25.31
C MET A 1 10.58 45.67 24.50
N GLU A 2 9.78 46.54 23.96
CA GLU A 2 8.65 46.19 23.08
C GLU A 2 9.09 45.50 21.80
N ILE A 3 10.21 45.95 21.20
CA ILE A 3 10.81 45.36 20.02
C ILE A 3 11.19 43.87 20.29
N SER A 4 11.64 43.56 21.49
CA SER A 4 12.01 42.21 21.90
C SER A 4 10.80 41.25 21.95
N LYS A 5 9.65 41.75 22.42
CA LYS A 5 8.40 40.97 22.47
C LYS A 5 7.82 40.69 21.08
N GLU A 6 7.83 41.68 20.22
CA GLU A 6 7.40 41.52 18.83
C GLU A 6 8.28 40.56 18.07
N LYS A 7 9.59 40.58 18.29
CA LYS A 7 10.55 39.69 17.66
C LYS A 7 10.33 38.23 18.13
N ILE A 8 10.08 38.03 19.41
CA ILE A 8 9.78 36.75 20.00
C ILE A 8 8.47 36.19 19.41
N LEU A 9 7.45 37.04 19.30
CA LEU A 9 6.16 36.68 18.70
C LEU A 9 6.29 36.27 17.23
N LYS A 10 7.05 37.03 16.44
CA LYS A 10 7.34 36.71 15.04
C LYS A 10 8.07 35.37 14.90
N ASN A 11 9.05 35.09 15.78
CA ASN A 11 9.78 33.85 15.78
C ASN A 11 8.86 32.66 16.14
N TRP A 12 7.94 32.85 17.06
CA TRP A 12 6.94 31.84 17.44
C TRP A 12 6.00 31.53 16.29
N ILE A 13 5.50 32.56 15.60
CA ILE A 13 4.62 32.41 14.45
C ILE A 13 5.35 31.68 13.33
N SER A 14 6.61 32.05 13.04
CA SER A 14 7.43 31.37 12.04
C SER A 14 7.65 29.92 12.38
N PHE A 15 7.93 29.60 13.66
CA PHE A 15 8.10 28.24 14.13
C PHE A 15 6.82 27.42 13.94
N LEU A 16 5.66 27.97 14.30
CA LEU A 16 4.37 27.30 14.13
C LEU A 16 4.06 27.02 12.65
N ILE A 17 4.38 27.96 11.77
CA ILE A 17 4.19 27.77 10.34
C ILE A 17 5.07 26.64 9.82
N VAL A 18 6.33 26.57 10.22
CA VAL A 18 7.24 25.48 9.83
C VAL A 18 6.72 24.12 10.33
N VAL A 19 6.28 24.06 11.58
CA VAL A 19 5.68 22.81 12.13
C VAL A 19 4.45 22.40 11.35
N LEU A 20 3.56 23.32 11.02
CA LEU A 20 2.36 23.03 10.22
C LEU A 20 2.73 22.53 8.81
N VAL A 21 3.73 23.11 8.17
CA VAL A 21 4.19 22.65 6.86
C VAL A 21 4.75 21.23 6.93
N ILE A 22 5.56 20.93 7.95
CA ILE A 22 6.15 19.60 8.13
C ILE A 22 5.05 18.55 8.39
N VAL A 23 4.14 18.84 9.33
CA VAL A 23 3.05 17.92 9.68
C VAL A 23 2.10 17.74 8.49
N GLY A 24 1.73 18.84 7.82
CA GLY A 24 0.89 18.79 6.64
C GLY A 24 1.53 18.03 5.49
N GLY A 25 2.83 18.24 5.26
CA GLY A 25 3.58 17.52 4.25
C GLY A 25 3.70 16.03 4.53
N ALA A 26 3.99 15.66 5.80
CA ALA A 26 4.07 14.26 6.22
C ALA A 26 2.70 13.57 6.07
N THR A 27 1.62 14.23 6.50
CA THR A 27 0.25 13.71 6.37
C THR A 27 -0.12 13.54 4.90
N TYR A 28 0.19 14.55 4.07
CA TYR A 28 -0.04 14.48 2.63
C TYR A 28 0.71 13.31 2.00
N TYR A 29 1.96 13.12 2.36
CA TYR A 29 2.79 12.02 1.89
C TYR A 29 2.15 10.67 2.26
N ASP A 30 1.77 10.46 3.52
CA ASP A 30 1.15 9.23 3.97
C ASP A 30 -0.17 8.92 3.24
N ILE A 31 -1.00 9.95 3.00
CA ILE A 31 -2.29 9.78 2.34
C ILE A 31 -2.13 9.49 0.85
N PHE A 32 -1.22 10.18 0.16
CA PHE A 32 -1.11 10.11 -1.30
C PHE A 32 -0.12 9.05 -1.79
N TYR A 33 0.83 8.64 -0.95
CA TYR A 33 1.83 7.63 -1.32
C TYR A 33 1.54 6.25 -0.75
N THR A 34 0.50 6.08 0.06
CA THR A 34 0.02 4.76 0.46
C THR A 34 -0.60 4.07 -0.76
N PRO A 35 -0.20 2.81 -1.06
CA PRO A 35 -0.74 2.11 -2.21
C PRO A 35 -2.25 1.95 -2.14
N LYS A 36 -2.96 2.28 -3.21
CA LYS A 36 -4.43 2.22 -3.29
C LYS A 36 -4.92 1.21 -4.33
N ASN A 37 -4.03 0.68 -5.15
CA ASN A 37 -4.34 -0.34 -6.15
C ASN A 37 -3.14 -1.27 -6.31
N SER A 38 -3.33 -2.33 -7.10
CA SER A 38 -2.29 -3.35 -7.26
C SER A 38 -1.03 -2.85 -7.94
N LEU A 39 -1.14 -1.92 -8.87
CA LEU A 39 0.03 -1.36 -9.54
C LEU A 39 0.86 -0.51 -8.59
N GLU A 40 0.21 0.34 -7.80
CA GLU A 40 0.89 1.14 -6.77
C GLU A 40 1.52 0.25 -5.70
N LEU A 41 0.85 -0.85 -5.34
CA LEU A 41 1.40 -1.82 -4.39
C LEU A 41 2.66 -2.47 -4.95
N TYR A 42 2.64 -2.88 -6.22
CA TYR A 42 3.84 -3.41 -6.87
C TYR A 42 4.99 -2.40 -6.83
N GLN A 43 4.71 -1.15 -7.15
CA GLN A 43 5.71 -0.10 -7.14
C GLN A 43 6.28 0.15 -5.73
N ALA A 44 5.41 0.13 -4.71
CA ALA A 44 5.84 0.30 -3.32
C ALA A 44 6.78 -0.82 -2.87
N ILE A 45 6.53 -2.05 -3.27
CA ILE A 45 7.39 -3.19 -2.95
C ILE A 45 8.68 -3.14 -3.78
N SER A 46 8.55 -2.91 -5.07
CA SER A 46 9.68 -2.93 -6.02
C SER A 46 10.70 -1.83 -5.75
N PHE A 47 10.27 -0.66 -5.30
CA PHE A 47 11.13 0.48 -5.03
C PHE A 47 11.43 0.67 -3.54
N ALA A 48 11.02 -0.23 -2.67
CA ALA A 48 11.34 -0.16 -1.25
C ALA A 48 12.86 -0.35 -1.03
N ASP A 49 13.39 0.36 -0.04
CA ASP A 49 14.81 0.28 0.29
C ASP A 49 15.17 -1.03 0.97
N ASP A 50 14.29 -1.55 1.84
CA ASP A 50 14.52 -2.79 2.57
C ASP A 50 13.20 -3.50 2.90
N PHE A 51 13.33 -4.71 3.46
CA PHE A 51 12.17 -5.53 3.83
C PHE A 51 11.36 -4.91 4.98
N GLU A 52 12.00 -4.19 5.89
CA GLU A 52 11.30 -3.54 6.99
C GLU A 52 10.33 -2.47 6.49
N ASP A 53 10.67 -1.76 5.43
CA ASP A 53 9.78 -0.78 4.80
C ASP A 53 8.55 -1.46 4.20
N VAL A 54 8.73 -2.63 3.60
CA VAL A 54 7.63 -3.38 3.01
C VAL A 54 6.69 -3.97 4.08
N LYS A 55 7.23 -4.38 5.22
CA LYS A 55 6.41 -4.87 6.33
C LYS A 55 5.39 -3.84 6.81
N LYS A 56 5.68 -2.55 6.64
CA LYS A 56 4.74 -1.48 6.99
C LYS A 56 3.48 -1.49 6.12
N LEU A 57 3.52 -2.14 4.97
CA LEU A 57 2.35 -2.32 4.10
C LEU A 57 1.44 -3.43 4.60
N MET A 58 1.93 -4.30 5.47
CA MET A 58 1.16 -5.40 6.02
C MET A 58 0.22 -4.93 7.11
N LEU A 59 -0.95 -5.55 7.17
CA LEU A 59 -1.86 -5.34 8.29
C LEU A 59 -1.22 -5.88 9.57
N ASP A 60 -1.38 -5.17 10.69
CA ASP A 60 -0.83 -5.57 11.98
C ASP A 60 -1.27 -7.00 12.32
N GLY A 61 -0.31 -7.84 12.69
CA GLY A 61 -0.53 -9.24 12.99
C GLY A 61 -0.36 -10.19 11.80
N TYR A 62 -0.19 -9.66 10.59
CA TYR A 62 -0.06 -10.46 9.36
C TYR A 62 1.33 -10.40 8.75
N GLU A 63 2.30 -9.78 9.41
CA GLU A 63 3.65 -9.53 8.86
C GLU A 63 4.37 -10.83 8.51
N ASP A 64 4.12 -11.91 9.25
CA ASP A 64 4.76 -13.21 9.00
C ASP A 64 4.28 -13.89 7.71
N ASN A 65 3.21 -13.39 7.11
CA ASN A 65 2.69 -13.92 5.85
C ASN A 65 3.47 -13.41 4.62
N PHE A 66 4.42 -12.50 4.81
CA PHE A 66 5.30 -12.04 3.73
C PHE A 66 6.71 -12.52 4.02
N LYS A 67 7.26 -13.36 3.14
CA LYS A 67 8.61 -13.92 3.29
C LYS A 67 9.65 -12.98 2.69
N GLU A 68 10.76 -12.81 3.39
CA GLU A 68 11.87 -11.97 2.93
C GLU A 68 12.43 -12.44 1.59
N ALA A 69 12.49 -13.75 1.36
CA ALA A 69 12.97 -14.30 0.08
C ALA A 69 12.06 -13.88 -1.09
N ASP A 70 10.76 -13.80 -0.87
CA ASP A 70 9.81 -13.35 -1.88
C ASP A 70 10.00 -11.86 -2.16
N PHE A 71 10.22 -11.06 -1.12
CA PHE A 71 10.56 -9.65 -1.26
C PHE A 71 11.83 -9.44 -2.07
N GLU A 72 12.88 -10.18 -1.77
CA GLU A 72 14.16 -10.07 -2.48
C GLU A 72 14.02 -10.33 -3.97
N PHE A 73 13.17 -11.30 -4.34
CA PHE A 73 12.88 -11.56 -5.75
C PHE A 73 12.13 -10.40 -6.41
N ILE A 74 11.06 -9.92 -5.78
CA ILE A 74 10.23 -8.84 -6.32
C ILE A 74 11.01 -7.53 -6.43
N ASN A 75 11.88 -7.26 -5.47
CA ASN A 75 12.67 -6.03 -5.38
C ASN A 75 13.91 -6.04 -6.29
N SER A 76 14.23 -7.17 -6.91
CA SER A 76 15.41 -7.34 -7.74
C SER A 76 15.38 -6.43 -8.97
N LEU A 77 16.47 -5.70 -9.22
CA LEU A 77 16.58 -4.77 -10.35
C LEU A 77 16.52 -5.45 -11.72
N GLY A 78 16.84 -6.74 -11.79
CA GLY A 78 16.86 -7.48 -13.04
C GLY A 78 15.55 -8.17 -13.38
N THR A 79 14.55 -8.08 -12.52
CA THR A 79 13.27 -8.76 -12.72
C THR A 79 12.12 -7.76 -12.74
N SER A 80 11.19 -7.97 -13.69
CA SER A 80 9.92 -7.26 -13.68
C SER A 80 8.82 -8.22 -14.16
N PRO A 81 7.61 -8.12 -13.60
CA PRO A 81 6.53 -9.01 -14.00
C PRO A 81 6.06 -8.65 -15.41
N ASN A 82 5.58 -9.65 -16.13
CA ASN A 82 4.94 -9.43 -17.42
C ASN A 82 3.65 -8.62 -17.29
N ARG A 83 2.98 -8.76 -16.13
CA ARG A 83 1.72 -8.10 -15.86
C ARG A 83 1.48 -8.07 -14.35
N VAL A 84 0.89 -6.99 -13.85
CA VAL A 84 0.33 -6.92 -12.50
C VAL A 84 -1.18 -7.10 -12.62
N GLY A 85 -1.74 -8.10 -11.94
CA GLY A 85 -3.18 -8.34 -11.92
C GLY A 85 -3.80 -7.88 -10.63
N GLN A 86 -5.08 -7.51 -10.68
CA GLN A 86 -5.83 -7.14 -9.48
C GLN A 86 -7.11 -7.96 -9.44
N PHE A 87 -7.28 -8.70 -8.33
CA PHE A 87 -8.39 -9.64 -8.17
C PHE A 87 -9.08 -9.43 -6.83
N THR A 88 -10.40 -9.58 -6.83
CA THR A 88 -11.22 -9.54 -5.62
C THR A 88 -12.02 -10.84 -5.55
N PHE A 89 -12.16 -11.41 -4.36
CA PHE A 89 -12.91 -12.65 -4.16
C PHE A 89 -14.20 -12.37 -3.38
N PHE A 90 -15.31 -12.88 -3.91
CA PHE A 90 -16.58 -12.92 -3.18
C PHE A 90 -16.78 -14.33 -2.67
N GLU A 91 -16.56 -14.55 -1.37
CA GLU A 91 -16.67 -15.85 -0.75
C GLU A 91 -18.06 -16.10 -0.19
N TYR A 92 -18.69 -17.18 -0.64
CA TYR A 92 -19.94 -17.71 -0.10
C TYR A 92 -19.67 -19.04 0.58
N ASN A 93 -20.69 -19.63 1.21
CA ASN A 93 -20.48 -20.88 1.96
C ASN A 93 -19.92 -22.02 1.11
N GLU A 94 -20.38 -22.15 -0.13
CA GLU A 94 -20.00 -23.26 -1.01
C GLU A 94 -19.32 -22.80 -2.30
N ARG A 95 -19.33 -21.50 -2.59
CA ARG A 95 -18.85 -20.95 -3.86
C ARG A 95 -18.01 -19.70 -3.60
N THR A 96 -17.03 -19.49 -4.43
CA THR A 96 -16.24 -18.25 -4.43
C THR A 96 -16.11 -17.75 -5.86
N PHE A 97 -16.40 -16.46 -6.06
CA PHE A 97 -16.22 -15.80 -7.35
C PHE A 97 -14.97 -14.95 -7.31
N VAL A 98 -14.22 -14.99 -8.39
CA VAL A 98 -13.08 -14.10 -8.61
C VAL A 98 -13.49 -13.00 -9.58
N ILE A 99 -13.21 -11.77 -9.18
CA ILE A 99 -13.46 -10.59 -10.02
C ILE A 99 -12.11 -9.98 -10.36
N MET A 100 -11.78 -9.96 -11.64
CA MET A 100 -10.58 -9.30 -12.13
C MET A 100 -10.90 -7.86 -12.46
N THR A 101 -10.13 -6.94 -11.92
CA THR A 101 -10.31 -5.51 -12.19
C THR A 101 -9.04 -4.88 -12.75
N SER A 102 -9.18 -3.73 -13.36
CA SER A 102 -8.07 -2.98 -13.93
C SER A 102 -7.13 -2.49 -12.81
N PRO A 103 -5.82 -2.79 -12.84
CA PRO A 103 -4.91 -2.56 -11.69
C PRO A 103 -4.46 -1.13 -11.67
N GLY A 104 -4.50 -0.21 -12.17
CA GLY A 104 -3.93 1.15 -12.08
C GLY A 104 -4.95 2.27 -12.11
N THR A 105 -6.23 1.93 -12.00
CA THR A 105 -7.31 2.90 -12.13
C THR A 105 -7.82 3.36 -10.77
N LYS A 106 -8.40 4.56 -10.72
CA LYS A 106 -9.04 5.09 -9.50
C LYS A 106 -10.40 4.45 -9.25
N LYS A 107 -11.02 3.89 -10.28
CA LYS A 107 -12.28 3.15 -10.20
C LYS A 107 -12.02 1.69 -10.41
N LEU A 108 -12.79 0.85 -9.73
CA LEU A 108 -12.76 -0.59 -9.98
C LEU A 108 -13.55 -0.87 -11.26
N GLU A 109 -12.84 -1.13 -12.32
CA GLU A 109 -13.44 -1.49 -13.62
C GLU A 109 -13.28 -2.99 -13.83
N VAL A 110 -14.40 -3.69 -13.96
CA VAL A 110 -14.42 -5.15 -14.04
C VAL A 110 -13.99 -5.60 -15.43
N LEU A 111 -12.98 -6.48 -15.47
CA LEU A 111 -12.48 -7.09 -16.69
C LEU A 111 -13.07 -8.48 -16.89
N ALA A 112 -13.28 -9.24 -15.81
CA ALA A 112 -13.81 -10.59 -15.86
C ALA A 112 -14.38 -11.01 -14.52
N VAL A 113 -15.36 -11.91 -14.54
CA VAL A 113 -15.90 -12.56 -13.35
C VAL A 113 -16.00 -14.06 -13.66
N ASP A 114 -15.52 -14.87 -12.74
CA ASP A 114 -15.60 -16.33 -12.89
C ASP A 114 -15.73 -16.99 -11.53
N GLU A 115 -16.25 -18.21 -11.50
CA GLU A 115 -16.31 -19.02 -10.29
C GLU A 115 -15.02 -19.80 -10.13
N LEU A 116 -14.41 -19.78 -8.95
CA LEU A 116 -13.20 -20.53 -8.68
C LEU A 116 -13.48 -22.03 -8.59
N PRO A 117 -12.69 -22.87 -9.28
CA PRO A 117 -12.69 -24.32 -9.03
C PRO A 117 -12.38 -24.63 -7.56
N LYS A 118 -12.91 -25.75 -7.05
CA LYS A 118 -12.79 -26.11 -5.63
C LYS A 118 -11.36 -26.18 -5.12
N ASP A 119 -10.46 -26.74 -5.89
CA ASP A 119 -9.04 -26.87 -5.51
C ASP A 119 -8.35 -25.52 -5.39
N ILE A 120 -8.63 -24.62 -6.32
CA ILE A 120 -8.08 -23.26 -6.29
C ILE A 120 -8.72 -22.47 -5.14
N ARG A 121 -10.02 -22.62 -4.96
CA ARG A 121 -10.74 -22.00 -3.84
C ARG A 121 -10.14 -22.39 -2.50
N ASN A 122 -9.87 -23.68 -2.30
CA ASN A 122 -9.29 -24.18 -1.06
C ASN A 122 -7.90 -23.59 -0.80
N TYR A 123 -7.11 -23.43 -1.84
CA TYR A 123 -5.79 -22.77 -1.73
C TYR A 123 -5.94 -21.35 -1.19
N PHE A 124 -6.83 -20.55 -1.78
CA PHE A 124 -7.00 -19.16 -1.36
C PHE A 124 -7.62 -19.01 0.03
N LEU A 125 -8.51 -19.92 0.42
CA LEU A 125 -9.11 -19.90 1.77
C LEU A 125 -8.07 -20.09 2.88
N GLN A 126 -6.96 -20.74 2.59
CA GLN A 126 -5.89 -21.00 3.56
C GLN A 126 -4.81 -19.92 3.58
N LEU A 127 -4.84 -18.98 2.66
CA LEU A 127 -3.70 -18.10 2.40
C LEU A 127 -3.39 -17.13 3.54
N ALA A 128 -4.37 -16.72 4.30
CA ALA A 128 -4.20 -15.73 5.37
C ALA A 128 -4.81 -16.19 6.70
N GLN A 129 -4.68 -17.47 7.02
CA GLN A 129 -5.13 -18.04 8.30
C GLN A 129 -4.06 -17.96 9.38
#